data_dfadcac9ff242a7f79609ad21d903be0
#
_entry.id   dfadcac9ff242a7f79609ad21d903be0
#
_cell.length_a   1.000
_cell.length_b   1.000
_cell.length_c   1.000
_cell.angle_alpha   90.00
_cell.angle_beta   90.00
_cell.angle_gamma   90.00
#
_symmetry.space_group_name_H-M   'P 1'
#
loop_
_entity.id
_entity.type
_entity.pdbx_description
1 polymer ?
#
loop_
_entity_poly.entity_id
_entity_poly.type
_entity_poly.pdbx_seq_one_letter_code
_entity_poly.pdbx_strand_id
1 'polypeptide(L)'
;ASLFNPANPELIAGGAGTVGVPEDSGKNPTFNWDNANVYFVLTDRFKDGNPSNNNSYGRPSRDATGKNIGTFRGGDLKGLTQKLKEGYFTDLGVNALWITAPYEQIHGFVGGGNGGDFAHYGYHGYYALDFTMMDRNMGTIEDMREFVDTAHAQGIRVVLDVVMNHPGYNTLKDMEEYGFGSKTVGADWAPGNGQTWHSYHDYINYNDASAWSKWWNTWVRAGIAGYEPGGSNDLTQLVGNLPDFRTNVTNNIGLAPLLQAKWAKETAGYEQWIVPAAVPLRKDLGVAPADYLVKWLAAWVEEFGIDGFRADTAKHVELNRWKQLKTEASAALHRWRQNNPDKPGAAWTEDFWMTGEVWGHGVGKSEYFNYGFDSVINFSFQDSNINSLESIYADYAAKLNANPNFNVLSYISSHDTRLYDR
;
A
#
# COMPACT_ATOMS: atom_id res chain seq x y z
N ALA A 1 3.79 -20.61 13.07
CA ALA A 1 3.68 -20.83 14.51
C ALA A 1 4.45 -19.70 15.18
N SER A 2 3.76 -18.87 15.93
CA SER A 2 4.43 -17.87 16.76
C SER A 2 5.35 -18.59 17.74
N LEU A 3 6.65 -18.42 17.59
CA LEU A 3 7.65 -18.89 18.56
C LEU A 3 7.48 -18.18 19.92
N PHE A 4 6.66 -17.16 19.96
CA PHE A 4 6.40 -16.32 21.12
C PHE A 4 4.92 -16.26 21.36
N ASN A 5 4.40 -17.27 22.06
CA ASN A 5 3.06 -17.21 22.61
C ASN A 5 3.14 -16.57 24.00
N PRO A 6 2.68 -15.32 24.19
CA PRO A 6 2.69 -14.68 25.52
C PRO A 6 1.83 -15.41 26.56
N ALA A 7 1.00 -16.34 26.12
CA ALA A 7 0.24 -17.22 27.02
C ALA A 7 1.07 -18.40 27.56
N ASN A 8 2.36 -18.53 27.22
CA ASN A 8 3.24 -19.53 27.81
C ASN A 8 4.40 -18.87 28.59
N PRO A 9 4.17 -18.41 29.80
CA PRO A 9 5.19 -17.76 30.62
C PRO A 9 6.32 -18.71 31.06
N GLU A 10 6.19 -20.02 30.90
CA GLU A 10 7.25 -20.97 31.21
C GLU A 10 8.45 -20.84 30.29
N LEU A 11 8.24 -20.39 29.06
CA LEU A 11 9.33 -20.08 28.11
C LEU A 11 10.07 -18.78 28.44
N ILE A 12 9.48 -17.93 29.27
CA ILE A 12 10.00 -16.59 29.55
C ILE A 12 10.62 -16.50 30.94
N ALA A 13 10.17 -17.29 31.93
CA ALA A 13 10.45 -17.03 33.33
C ALA A 13 11.29 -18.10 34.06
N GLY A 14 11.56 -19.26 33.49
CA GLY A 14 12.31 -20.34 34.20
C GLY A 14 11.74 -20.68 35.59
N GLY A 15 10.50 -20.37 35.84
CA GLY A 15 9.85 -20.55 37.14
C GLY A 15 8.72 -21.56 37.08
N ALA A 16 8.76 -22.52 38.00
CA ALA A 16 7.74 -23.56 38.18
C ALA A 16 6.40 -22.96 38.60
N GLY A 17 5.61 -22.53 37.67
CA GLY A 17 4.20 -22.22 37.88
C GLY A 17 3.36 -23.00 36.88
N THR A 18 2.57 -23.93 37.33
CA THR A 18 1.55 -24.60 36.52
C THR A 18 0.50 -23.56 36.09
N VAL A 19 0.75 -22.90 34.95
CA VAL A 19 -0.34 -22.23 34.25
C VAL A 19 -1.05 -23.33 33.48
N GLY A 20 -2.28 -23.64 33.87
CA GLY A 20 -3.11 -24.57 33.13
C GLY A 20 -3.14 -24.11 31.65
N VAL A 21 -2.68 -25.00 30.78
CA VAL A 21 -2.97 -24.82 29.34
C VAL A 21 -4.48 -24.67 29.24
N PRO A 22 -5.02 -23.57 28.66
CA PRO A 22 -6.45 -23.51 28.43
C PRO A 22 -6.80 -24.79 27.67
N GLU A 23 -7.74 -25.57 28.21
CA GLU A 23 -8.27 -26.71 27.45
C GLU A 23 -8.64 -26.15 26.05
N ASP A 24 -8.03 -26.71 25.03
CA ASP A 24 -8.40 -26.45 23.66
C ASP A 24 -9.88 -26.78 23.55
N SER A 25 -10.73 -25.77 23.62
CA SER A 25 -12.18 -25.93 23.53
C SER A 25 -12.63 -26.41 22.17
N GLY A 26 -11.69 -26.74 21.27
CA GLY A 26 -11.97 -27.15 19.89
C GLY A 26 -12.60 -26.05 19.04
N LYS A 27 -12.72 -24.84 19.58
CA LYS A 27 -13.14 -23.65 18.86
C LYS A 27 -11.91 -22.81 18.58
N ASN A 28 -11.58 -22.59 17.31
CA ASN A 28 -10.62 -21.57 16.95
C ASN A 28 -10.97 -20.28 17.70
N PRO A 29 -10.00 -19.61 18.34
CA PRO A 29 -10.28 -18.37 19.04
C PRO A 29 -10.94 -17.40 18.04
N THR A 30 -12.00 -16.73 18.48
CA THR A 30 -12.65 -15.70 17.68
C THR A 30 -11.60 -14.66 17.27
N PHE A 31 -11.52 -14.35 15.98
CA PHE A 31 -10.57 -13.35 15.48
C PHE A 31 -10.79 -12.01 16.19
N ASN A 32 -9.70 -11.38 16.56
CA ASN A 32 -9.60 -9.94 16.82
C ASN A 32 -8.24 -9.45 16.31
N TRP A 33 -8.08 -8.15 16.15
CA TRP A 33 -6.84 -7.61 15.62
C TRP A 33 -5.63 -7.78 16.56
N ASP A 34 -5.86 -8.00 17.86
CA ASP A 34 -4.78 -8.27 18.83
C ASP A 34 -4.19 -9.67 18.68
N ASN A 35 -4.94 -10.60 18.10
CA ASN A 35 -4.45 -11.95 17.80
C ASN A 35 -4.20 -12.17 16.30
N ALA A 36 -4.12 -11.11 15.53
CA ALA A 36 -3.90 -11.20 14.10
C ALA A 36 -2.47 -11.70 13.78
N ASN A 37 -2.43 -12.71 12.92
CA ASN A 37 -1.20 -13.18 12.28
C ASN A 37 -1.19 -12.67 10.84
N VAL A 38 -0.51 -11.53 10.65
CA VAL A 38 -0.50 -10.81 9.38
C VAL A 38 0.62 -11.33 8.49
N TYR A 39 0.28 -11.66 7.24
CA TYR A 39 1.23 -12.02 6.21
C TYR A 39 1.29 -10.92 5.15
N PHE A 40 2.45 -10.29 4.97
CA PHE A 40 2.65 -9.34 3.90
C PHE A 40 2.96 -10.05 2.58
N VAL A 41 2.24 -9.69 1.53
CA VAL A 41 2.44 -10.22 0.18
C VAL A 41 2.83 -9.08 -0.76
N LEU A 42 4.04 -9.16 -1.32
CA LEU A 42 4.39 -8.41 -2.51
C LEU A 42 3.75 -9.12 -3.71
N THR A 43 2.57 -8.71 -4.09
CA THR A 43 1.66 -9.44 -5.00
C THR A 43 2.34 -9.84 -6.30
N ASP A 44 3.05 -8.91 -6.95
CA ASP A 44 3.77 -9.16 -8.21
C ASP A 44 4.80 -10.29 -8.11
N ARG A 45 5.37 -10.50 -6.92
CA ARG A 45 6.46 -11.46 -6.68
C ARG A 45 5.99 -12.82 -6.18
N PHE A 46 4.70 -12.99 -5.93
CA PHE A 46 4.18 -14.16 -5.23
C PHE A 46 3.75 -15.30 -6.17
N LYS A 47 2.69 -15.10 -6.94
CA LYS A 47 2.14 -16.14 -7.83
C LYS A 47 1.49 -15.54 -9.05
N ASP A 48 1.95 -15.93 -10.23
CA ASP A 48 1.31 -15.61 -11.51
C ASP A 48 0.12 -16.55 -11.73
N GLY A 49 -1.07 -16.01 -11.65
CA GLY A 49 -2.33 -16.76 -11.85
C GLY A 49 -2.95 -16.50 -13.22
N ASN A 50 -2.56 -15.40 -13.88
CA ASN A 50 -3.06 -15.03 -15.21
C ASN A 50 -1.94 -14.43 -16.08
N PRO A 51 -1.20 -15.25 -16.83
CA PRO A 51 -0.11 -14.76 -17.68
C PRO A 51 -0.55 -13.74 -18.74
N SER A 52 -1.84 -13.66 -19.07
CA SER A 52 -2.34 -12.74 -20.10
C SER A 52 -2.31 -11.26 -19.69
N ASN A 53 -2.21 -10.96 -18.38
CA ASN A 53 -2.13 -9.58 -17.88
C ASN A 53 -0.70 -9.08 -17.63
N ASN A 54 0.34 -9.92 -17.85
CA ASN A 54 1.70 -9.66 -17.41
C ASN A 54 2.39 -8.46 -18.07
N ASN A 55 1.98 -8.08 -19.27
CA ASN A 55 2.56 -6.94 -20.00
C ASN A 55 1.59 -5.74 -20.09
N SER A 56 0.74 -5.58 -19.11
CA SER A 56 -0.23 -4.48 -19.09
C SER A 56 0.46 -3.12 -19.22
N TYR A 57 -0.15 -2.24 -19.98
CA TYR A 57 0.38 -0.92 -20.35
C TYR A 57 1.73 -0.99 -21.11
N GLY A 58 2.10 -2.14 -21.68
CA GLY A 58 3.39 -2.34 -22.31
C GLY A 58 4.57 -2.42 -21.34
N ARG A 59 4.32 -2.55 -20.04
CA ARG A 59 5.40 -2.73 -19.06
C ARG A 59 6.00 -4.13 -19.20
N PRO A 60 7.34 -4.26 -19.21
CA PRO A 60 7.97 -5.56 -19.33
C PRO A 60 7.70 -6.43 -18.09
N SER A 61 7.45 -7.70 -18.35
CA SER A 61 7.39 -8.73 -17.31
C SER A 61 8.46 -9.77 -17.60
N ARG A 62 9.20 -10.14 -16.56
CA ARG A 62 10.30 -11.09 -16.62
C ARG A 62 11.43 -10.66 -17.54
N ASP A 63 12.58 -10.50 -17.00
CA ASP A 63 13.83 -10.35 -17.72
C ASP A 63 14.43 -11.74 -17.95
N ALA A 64 14.65 -12.10 -19.21
CA ALA A 64 15.21 -13.39 -19.60
C ALA A 64 16.61 -13.64 -18.98
N THR A 65 17.36 -12.59 -18.66
CA THR A 65 18.67 -12.67 -18.04
C THR A 65 18.59 -12.78 -16.51
N GLY A 66 17.45 -12.48 -15.90
CA GLY A 66 17.26 -12.37 -14.45
C GLY A 66 18.00 -11.20 -13.78
N LYS A 67 18.64 -10.34 -14.56
CA LYS A 67 19.45 -9.21 -14.06
C LYS A 67 18.61 -7.96 -13.79
N ASN A 68 17.50 -7.78 -14.51
CA ASN A 68 16.61 -6.64 -14.34
C ASN A 68 15.62 -6.89 -13.21
N ILE A 69 15.96 -6.47 -12.01
CA ILE A 69 15.16 -6.69 -10.80
C ILE A 69 13.95 -5.76 -10.70
N GLY A 70 13.92 -4.69 -11.48
CA GLY A 70 12.88 -3.65 -11.44
C GLY A 70 11.65 -3.93 -12.32
N THR A 71 11.61 -5.03 -13.08
CA THR A 71 10.46 -5.39 -13.91
C THR A 71 9.39 -6.13 -13.12
N PHE A 72 8.17 -6.16 -13.66
CA PHE A 72 7.12 -7.02 -13.15
C PHE A 72 7.50 -8.51 -13.28
N ARG A 73 6.98 -9.35 -12.40
CA ARG A 73 7.19 -10.80 -12.41
C ARG A 73 5.92 -11.60 -12.69
N GLY A 74 4.78 -10.94 -12.75
CA GLY A 74 3.53 -11.53 -13.15
C GLY A 74 2.63 -11.99 -12.01
N GLY A 75 3.04 -11.86 -10.76
CA GLY A 75 2.16 -12.14 -9.62
C GLY A 75 0.93 -11.25 -9.64
N ASP A 76 -0.24 -11.81 -9.34
CA ASP A 76 -1.52 -11.14 -9.42
C ASP A 76 -2.56 -11.68 -8.42
N LEU A 77 -3.76 -11.08 -8.43
CA LEU A 77 -4.85 -11.48 -7.52
C LEU A 77 -5.35 -12.89 -7.81
N LYS A 78 -5.38 -13.33 -9.06
CA LYS A 78 -5.72 -14.72 -9.39
C LYS A 78 -4.73 -15.71 -8.79
N GLY A 79 -3.45 -15.38 -8.80
CA GLY A 79 -2.41 -16.17 -8.15
C GLY A 79 -2.61 -16.26 -6.64
N LEU A 80 -2.95 -15.16 -5.98
CA LEU A 80 -3.28 -15.14 -4.56
C LEU A 80 -4.52 -15.99 -4.26
N THR A 81 -5.56 -15.87 -5.07
CA THR A 81 -6.79 -16.66 -4.95
C THR A 81 -6.51 -18.16 -5.07
N GLN A 82 -5.66 -18.55 -6.02
CA GLN A 82 -5.23 -19.95 -6.14
C GLN A 82 -4.54 -20.45 -4.87
N LYS A 83 -3.64 -19.67 -4.31
CA LYS A 83 -2.93 -20.02 -3.08
C LYS A 83 -3.82 -20.06 -1.85
N LEU A 84 -4.82 -19.19 -1.78
CA LEU A 84 -5.89 -19.30 -0.77
C LEU A 84 -6.63 -20.63 -0.87
N LYS A 85 -7.09 -20.98 -2.08
CA LYS A 85 -7.84 -22.23 -2.32
C LYS A 85 -7.01 -23.48 -2.06
N GLU A 86 -5.70 -23.43 -2.24
CA GLU A 86 -4.77 -24.52 -1.90
C GLU A 86 -4.55 -24.67 -0.38
N GLY A 87 -5.04 -23.77 0.46
CA GLY A 87 -4.82 -23.77 1.90
C GLY A 87 -3.47 -23.20 2.34
N TYR A 88 -2.70 -22.63 1.44
CA TYR A 88 -1.33 -22.14 1.75
C TYR A 88 -1.28 -21.22 2.97
N PHE A 89 -2.19 -20.24 3.04
CA PHE A 89 -2.18 -19.26 4.13
C PHE A 89 -2.78 -19.82 5.42
N THR A 90 -3.82 -20.63 5.35
CA THR A 90 -4.43 -21.27 6.51
C THR A 90 -3.49 -22.28 7.15
N ASP A 91 -2.75 -23.04 6.36
CA ASP A 91 -1.75 -23.99 6.85
C ASP A 91 -0.59 -23.29 7.58
N LEU A 92 -0.31 -22.03 7.23
CA LEU A 92 0.65 -21.17 7.93
C LEU A 92 0.07 -20.48 9.18
N GLY A 93 -1.22 -20.66 9.45
CA GLY A 93 -1.91 -19.97 10.53
C GLY A 93 -2.15 -18.48 10.29
N VAL A 94 -2.09 -18.04 9.03
CA VAL A 94 -2.36 -16.65 8.64
C VAL A 94 -3.86 -16.37 8.74
N ASN A 95 -4.22 -15.25 9.36
CA ASN A 95 -5.61 -14.80 9.47
C ASN A 95 -5.84 -13.36 9.00
N ALA A 96 -4.78 -12.69 8.53
CA ALA A 96 -4.86 -11.42 7.82
C ALA A 96 -3.79 -11.36 6.70
N LEU A 97 -4.17 -10.91 5.51
CA LEU A 97 -3.27 -10.68 4.39
C LEU A 97 -3.15 -9.18 4.14
N TRP A 98 -1.94 -8.67 4.23
CA TRP A 98 -1.58 -7.35 3.76
C TRP A 98 -0.99 -7.47 2.37
N ILE A 99 -1.68 -6.92 1.35
CA ILE A 99 -1.24 -6.93 -0.04
C ILE A 99 -0.77 -5.55 -0.48
N THR A 100 0.11 -5.52 -1.47
CA THR A 100 0.52 -4.27 -2.13
C THR A 100 -0.69 -3.52 -2.70
N ALA A 101 -0.58 -2.20 -2.79
CA ALA A 101 -1.64 -1.35 -3.35
C ALA A 101 -2.06 -1.86 -4.74
N PRO A 102 -3.35 -2.21 -4.94
CA PRO A 102 -3.80 -2.80 -6.19
C PRO A 102 -4.23 -1.77 -7.24
N TYR A 103 -4.25 -0.47 -6.90
CA TYR A 103 -4.62 0.58 -7.84
C TYR A 103 -3.51 0.86 -8.85
N GLU A 104 -3.90 1.49 -9.97
CA GLU A 104 -3.06 1.70 -11.12
C GLU A 104 -1.80 2.49 -10.79
N GLN A 105 -0.66 1.95 -11.22
CA GLN A 105 0.68 2.51 -11.05
C GLN A 105 1.16 3.16 -12.34
N ILE A 106 2.22 3.96 -12.27
CA ILE A 106 2.85 4.57 -13.43
C ILE A 106 3.13 3.54 -14.53
N HIS A 107 3.00 3.95 -15.81
CA HIS A 107 3.13 3.04 -16.96
C HIS A 107 4.57 2.91 -17.45
N GLY A 108 5.41 3.88 -17.17
CA GLY A 108 6.82 3.87 -17.57
C GLY A 108 7.75 3.48 -16.43
N PHE A 109 9.04 3.64 -16.70
CA PHE A 109 10.11 3.36 -15.74
C PHE A 109 10.69 4.64 -15.15
N VAL A 110 11.38 4.47 -14.03
CA VAL A 110 12.34 5.41 -13.45
C VAL A 110 13.69 4.71 -13.31
N GLY A 111 14.75 5.44 -13.00
CA GLY A 111 16.05 4.83 -12.71
C GLY A 111 16.02 4.13 -11.36
N GLY A 112 16.38 2.86 -11.33
CA GLY A 112 16.43 2.05 -10.12
C GLY A 112 17.84 1.93 -9.55
N GLY A 113 17.92 1.68 -8.24
CA GLY A 113 19.18 1.66 -7.52
C GLY A 113 19.84 3.03 -7.38
N ASN A 114 20.93 3.12 -6.64
CA ASN A 114 21.63 4.38 -6.41
C ASN A 114 22.28 4.93 -7.69
N GLY A 115 22.66 4.04 -8.60
CA GLY A 115 23.34 4.40 -9.85
C GLY A 115 22.45 4.45 -11.08
N GLY A 116 21.16 4.18 -10.96
CA GLY A 116 20.31 3.98 -12.16
C GLY A 116 20.66 2.69 -12.90
N ASP A 117 20.86 1.60 -12.15
CA ASP A 117 21.41 0.35 -12.66
C ASP A 117 20.41 -0.47 -13.50
N PHE A 118 19.12 -0.20 -13.31
CA PHE A 118 18.03 -0.91 -13.99
C PHE A 118 16.81 -0.01 -14.19
N ALA A 119 15.97 -0.36 -15.16
CA ALA A 119 14.65 0.26 -15.29
C ALA A 119 13.76 -0.22 -14.14
N HIS A 120 13.21 0.73 -13.39
CA HIS A 120 12.39 0.45 -12.22
C HIS A 120 10.94 0.83 -12.48
N TYR A 121 10.06 -0.16 -12.45
CA TYR A 121 8.62 -0.02 -12.62
C TYR A 121 7.89 -0.09 -11.28
N GLY A 122 6.64 0.36 -11.26
CA GLY A 122 5.83 0.42 -10.04
C GLY A 122 5.23 -0.91 -9.58
N TYR A 123 5.93 -2.02 -9.70
CA TYR A 123 5.43 -3.36 -9.32
C TYR A 123 5.08 -3.49 -7.83
N HIS A 124 5.67 -2.64 -7.00
CA HIS A 124 5.52 -2.66 -5.54
C HIS A 124 4.30 -1.89 -5.02
N GLY A 125 3.60 -1.13 -5.87
CA GLY A 125 2.39 -0.40 -5.48
C GLY A 125 2.60 1.00 -4.89
N TYR A 126 3.84 1.52 -4.87
CA TYR A 126 4.16 2.83 -4.26
C TYR A 126 4.27 3.99 -5.26
N TYR A 127 3.99 3.74 -6.54
CA TYR A 127 4.05 4.77 -7.58
C TYR A 127 2.69 4.92 -8.27
N ALA A 128 1.70 5.38 -7.50
CA ALA A 128 0.32 5.50 -7.98
C ALA A 128 0.17 6.49 -9.14
N LEU A 129 -0.66 6.12 -10.10
CA LEU A 129 -1.14 6.97 -11.18
C LEU A 129 -2.62 7.32 -10.99
N ASP A 130 -3.47 6.32 -10.76
CA ASP A 130 -4.92 6.49 -10.61
C ASP A 130 -5.46 5.58 -9.49
N PHE A 131 -5.93 6.19 -8.42
CA PHE A 131 -6.48 5.50 -7.25
C PHE A 131 -7.86 4.89 -7.49
N THR A 132 -8.52 5.21 -8.60
CA THR A 132 -9.89 4.77 -8.90
C THR A 132 -9.97 3.52 -9.76
N MET A 133 -8.81 3.01 -10.21
CA MET A 133 -8.72 1.86 -11.11
C MET A 133 -7.81 0.78 -10.57
N MET A 134 -8.17 -0.47 -10.87
CA MET A 134 -7.25 -1.60 -10.75
C MET A 134 -6.05 -1.40 -11.67
N ASP A 135 -4.85 -1.67 -11.17
CA ASP A 135 -3.71 -1.94 -12.05
C ASP A 135 -3.96 -3.24 -12.82
N ARG A 136 -3.88 -3.19 -14.15
CA ARG A 136 -4.22 -4.35 -14.99
C ARG A 136 -3.32 -5.55 -14.74
N ASN A 137 -2.09 -5.34 -14.28
CA ASN A 137 -1.22 -6.43 -13.84
C ASN A 137 -1.74 -7.16 -12.60
N MET A 138 -2.57 -6.50 -11.78
CA MET A 138 -3.20 -7.11 -10.62
C MET A 138 -4.43 -7.93 -10.99
N GLY A 139 -5.15 -7.52 -12.03
CA GLY A 139 -6.38 -8.18 -12.49
C GLY A 139 -7.52 -7.19 -12.70
N THR A 140 -8.72 -7.74 -12.86
CA THR A 140 -9.98 -7.01 -13.01
C THR A 140 -10.66 -6.78 -11.67
N ILE A 141 -11.73 -5.99 -11.67
CA ILE A 141 -12.62 -5.83 -10.51
C ILE A 141 -13.18 -7.18 -10.03
N GLU A 142 -13.54 -8.06 -10.95
CA GLU A 142 -14.02 -9.42 -10.60
C GLU A 142 -12.92 -10.26 -9.94
N ASP A 143 -11.66 -10.14 -10.40
CA ASP A 143 -10.52 -10.82 -9.77
C ASP A 143 -10.32 -10.34 -8.33
N MET A 144 -10.51 -9.05 -8.07
CA MET A 144 -10.43 -8.48 -6.72
C MET A 144 -11.58 -8.97 -5.83
N ARG A 145 -12.83 -9.01 -6.35
CA ARG A 145 -13.97 -9.55 -5.60
C ARG A 145 -13.74 -11.02 -5.23
N GLU A 146 -13.33 -11.83 -6.19
CA GLU A 146 -13.04 -13.25 -5.92
C GLU A 146 -11.95 -13.42 -4.88
N PHE A 147 -10.89 -12.64 -4.94
CA PHE A 147 -9.81 -12.66 -3.97
C PHE A 147 -10.32 -12.36 -2.55
N VAL A 148 -11.03 -11.25 -2.37
CA VAL A 148 -11.55 -10.85 -1.05
C VAL A 148 -12.57 -11.87 -0.53
N ASP A 149 -13.52 -12.29 -1.37
CA ASP A 149 -14.54 -13.26 -0.98
C ASP A 149 -13.91 -14.60 -0.60
N THR A 150 -12.88 -15.05 -1.32
CA THR A 150 -12.16 -16.30 -1.00
C THR A 150 -11.41 -16.19 0.33
N ALA A 151 -10.72 -15.07 0.57
CA ALA A 151 -10.04 -14.81 1.83
C ALA A 151 -11.04 -14.80 3.00
N HIS A 152 -12.12 -14.06 2.86
CA HIS A 152 -13.17 -13.96 3.88
C HIS A 152 -13.82 -15.31 4.18
N ALA A 153 -14.08 -16.14 3.15
CA ALA A 153 -14.63 -17.49 3.35
C ALA A 153 -13.72 -18.40 4.18
N GLN A 154 -12.42 -18.11 4.23
CA GLN A 154 -11.44 -18.82 5.05
C GLN A 154 -11.14 -18.12 6.40
N GLY A 155 -11.90 -17.08 6.75
CA GLY A 155 -11.68 -16.31 7.98
C GLY A 155 -10.46 -15.38 7.92
N ILE A 156 -9.93 -15.09 6.73
CA ILE A 156 -8.77 -14.24 6.53
C ILE A 156 -9.22 -12.82 6.18
N ARG A 157 -8.76 -11.85 6.97
CA ARG A 157 -8.99 -10.41 6.73
C ARG A 157 -8.03 -9.91 5.65
N VAL A 158 -8.45 -8.87 4.93
CA VAL A 158 -7.65 -8.25 3.86
C VAL A 158 -7.29 -6.83 4.24
N VAL A 159 -6.00 -6.54 4.22
CA VAL A 159 -5.42 -5.22 4.48
C VAL A 159 -4.77 -4.72 3.21
N LEU A 160 -5.15 -3.52 2.76
CA LEU A 160 -4.51 -2.86 1.62
C LEU A 160 -3.40 -1.91 2.08
N ASP A 161 -2.30 -1.94 1.37
CA ASP A 161 -1.31 -0.87 1.43
C ASP A 161 -1.88 0.38 0.78
N VAL A 162 -1.86 1.52 1.48
CA VAL A 162 -2.39 2.78 0.98
C VAL A 162 -1.37 3.90 1.13
N VAL A 163 -1.29 4.74 0.10
CA VAL A 163 -0.29 5.80 -0.01
C VAL A 163 -1.01 7.13 -0.23
N MET A 164 -1.07 7.99 0.79
CA MET A 164 -1.64 9.33 0.69
C MET A 164 -0.59 10.42 0.54
N ASN A 165 0.68 10.10 0.77
CA ASN A 165 1.75 11.09 0.76
C ASN A 165 2.12 11.54 -0.66
N HIS A 166 2.12 10.63 -1.63
CA HIS A 166 2.66 10.89 -2.96
C HIS A 166 2.00 10.05 -4.05
N PRO A 167 1.91 10.57 -5.28
CA PRO A 167 1.74 9.76 -6.49
C PRO A 167 3.10 9.20 -6.94
N GLY A 168 3.12 8.50 -8.08
CA GLY A 168 4.36 8.06 -8.70
C GLY A 168 5.17 9.20 -9.33
N TYR A 169 6.40 8.90 -9.69
CA TYR A 169 7.24 9.80 -10.49
C TYR A 169 6.63 10.04 -11.88
N ASN A 170 7.03 11.12 -12.52
CA ASN A 170 6.82 11.29 -13.95
C ASN A 170 7.67 10.26 -14.71
N THR A 171 7.11 9.68 -15.75
CA THR A 171 7.83 8.80 -16.68
C THR A 171 7.67 9.27 -18.11
N LEU A 172 8.63 8.92 -18.97
CA LEU A 172 8.55 9.26 -20.40
C LEU A 172 7.26 8.74 -21.03
N LYS A 173 6.82 7.55 -20.64
CA LYS A 173 5.60 6.93 -21.16
C LYS A 173 4.34 7.68 -20.74
N ASP A 174 4.22 8.02 -19.46
CA ASP A 174 3.05 8.77 -18.97
C ASP A 174 3.00 10.18 -19.56
N MET A 175 4.14 10.84 -19.71
CA MET A 175 4.25 12.12 -20.41
C MET A 175 3.70 12.04 -21.82
N GLU A 176 4.04 10.99 -22.55
CA GLU A 176 3.61 10.78 -23.93
C GLU A 176 2.13 10.42 -24.02
N GLU A 177 1.65 9.51 -23.18
CA GLU A 177 0.25 9.06 -23.17
C GLU A 177 -0.72 10.17 -22.77
N TYR A 178 -0.34 11.00 -21.80
CA TYR A 178 -1.23 11.98 -21.18
C TYR A 178 -0.90 13.44 -21.47
N GLY A 179 0.16 13.68 -22.24
CA GLY A 179 0.44 15.00 -22.81
C GLY A 179 0.86 16.05 -21.81
N PHE A 180 1.71 15.72 -20.86
CA PHE A 180 2.30 16.67 -19.91
C PHE A 180 3.82 16.70 -19.97
N GLY A 181 4.41 17.79 -19.49
CA GLY A 181 5.84 17.98 -19.48
C GLY A 181 6.44 18.22 -20.86
N SER A 182 7.75 18.35 -20.92
CA SER A 182 8.51 18.62 -22.13
C SER A 182 9.70 17.67 -22.23
N LYS A 183 9.79 16.91 -23.30
CA LYS A 183 10.83 15.91 -23.53
C LYS A 183 11.27 15.85 -24.99
N THR A 184 12.50 15.38 -25.22
CA THR A 184 13.10 15.26 -26.57
C THR A 184 13.28 13.80 -27.02
N VAL A 185 12.93 12.82 -26.19
CA VAL A 185 13.02 11.39 -26.52
C VAL A 185 11.66 10.70 -26.34
N GLY A 186 11.46 9.57 -27.00
CA GLY A 186 10.24 8.76 -26.89
C GLY A 186 10.21 7.89 -25.63
N ALA A 187 9.05 7.26 -25.40
CA ALA A 187 8.84 6.33 -24.29
C ALA A 187 9.71 5.05 -24.38
N ASP A 188 10.22 4.74 -25.55
CA ASP A 188 11.09 3.60 -25.84
C ASP A 188 12.58 3.89 -25.60
N TRP A 189 12.92 5.09 -25.09
CA TRP A 189 14.30 5.42 -24.76
C TRP A 189 14.91 4.40 -23.77
N ALA A 190 16.17 4.04 -24.07
CA ALA A 190 17.00 3.23 -23.18
C ALA A 190 18.42 3.81 -23.12
N PRO A 191 19.18 3.58 -22.05
CA PRO A 191 20.52 4.15 -21.91
C PRO A 191 21.48 3.60 -22.96
N GLY A 192 22.25 4.49 -23.59
CA GLY A 192 23.37 4.17 -24.44
C GLY A 192 24.70 4.07 -23.67
N ASN A 193 25.81 4.01 -24.42
CA ASN A 193 27.13 3.97 -23.81
C ASN A 193 27.40 5.18 -22.90
N GLY A 194 27.85 4.92 -21.70
CA GLY A 194 28.15 5.97 -20.69
C GLY A 194 26.92 6.56 -20.01
N GLN A 195 25.73 6.05 -20.29
CA GLN A 195 24.48 6.45 -19.65
C GLN A 195 24.01 5.40 -18.66
N THR A 196 23.14 5.82 -17.75
CA THR A 196 22.41 4.95 -16.81
C THR A 196 20.91 5.15 -17.01
N TRP A 197 20.09 4.38 -16.33
CA TRP A 197 18.64 4.55 -16.37
C TRP A 197 18.17 5.87 -15.74
N HIS A 198 19.02 6.59 -14.99
CA HIS A 198 18.74 7.96 -14.56
C HIS A 198 18.93 8.99 -15.68
N SER A 199 19.70 8.67 -16.72
CA SER A 199 20.05 9.63 -17.78
C SER A 199 18.85 10.09 -18.61
N TYR A 200 17.67 9.47 -18.50
CA TYR A 200 16.47 9.97 -19.18
C TYR A 200 16.10 11.39 -18.74
N HIS A 201 16.47 11.80 -17.52
CA HIS A 201 16.26 13.17 -17.04
C HIS A 201 16.95 14.22 -17.88
N ASP A 202 18.07 13.88 -18.55
CA ASP A 202 18.82 14.80 -19.41
C ASP A 202 18.01 15.22 -20.66
N TYR A 203 16.99 14.43 -21.01
CA TYR A 203 16.11 14.66 -22.14
C TYR A 203 14.77 15.31 -21.77
N ILE A 204 14.60 15.71 -20.51
CA ILE A 204 13.39 16.35 -20.01
C ILE A 204 13.70 17.80 -19.65
N ASN A 205 12.92 18.74 -20.18
CA ASN A 205 12.96 20.12 -19.76
C ASN A 205 12.03 20.35 -18.56
N TYR A 206 12.59 20.40 -17.36
CA TYR A 206 11.86 20.67 -16.13
C TYR A 206 11.54 22.16 -15.90
N ASN A 207 12.02 23.05 -16.78
CA ASN A 207 11.82 24.50 -16.68
C ASN A 207 10.61 25.00 -17.49
N ASP A 208 9.95 24.16 -18.25
CA ASP A 208 8.74 24.50 -19.00
C ASP A 208 7.50 24.42 -18.09
N ALA A 209 7.27 25.46 -17.31
CA ALA A 209 6.16 25.52 -16.37
C ALA A 209 4.79 25.31 -17.03
N SER A 210 4.61 25.76 -18.26
CA SER A 210 3.35 25.60 -19.00
C SER A 210 3.08 24.14 -19.34
N ALA A 211 4.10 23.42 -19.85
CA ALA A 211 3.97 21.99 -20.15
C ALA A 211 3.75 21.15 -18.88
N TRP A 212 4.43 21.48 -17.80
CA TRP A 212 4.31 20.76 -16.53
C TRP A 212 3.03 21.08 -15.75
N SER A 213 2.37 22.22 -16.01
CA SER A 213 1.08 22.52 -15.40
C SER A 213 -0.02 21.50 -15.75
N LYS A 214 0.20 20.68 -16.78
CA LYS A 214 -0.72 19.63 -17.23
C LYS A 214 -0.54 18.29 -16.46
N TRP A 215 0.40 18.20 -15.55
CA TRP A 215 0.63 17.04 -14.70
C TRP A 215 -0.23 17.12 -13.44
N TRP A 216 0.35 17.20 -12.26
CA TRP A 216 -0.40 17.33 -11.00
C TRP A 216 -0.71 18.77 -10.63
N ASN A 217 0.00 19.74 -11.24
CA ASN A 217 -0.15 21.17 -11.00
C ASN A 217 -0.12 21.49 -9.48
N THR A 218 -1.09 22.24 -8.99
CA THR A 218 -1.18 22.66 -7.58
C THR A 218 -1.47 21.53 -6.57
N TRP A 219 -1.66 20.31 -7.04
CA TRP A 219 -1.89 19.16 -6.19
C TRP A 219 -0.65 18.66 -5.45
N VAL A 220 0.52 18.92 -5.98
CA VAL A 220 1.79 18.41 -5.44
C VAL A 220 2.84 19.50 -5.27
N ARG A 221 3.79 19.24 -4.37
CA ARG A 221 5.11 19.88 -4.35
C ARG A 221 6.05 19.06 -5.22
N ALA A 222 6.90 19.73 -5.96
CA ALA A 222 7.89 19.07 -6.83
C ALA A 222 9.04 20.02 -7.15
N GLY A 223 10.19 19.47 -7.53
CA GLY A 223 11.35 20.24 -8.03
C GLY A 223 11.21 20.62 -9.50
N ILE A 224 10.07 21.14 -9.90
CA ILE A 224 9.70 21.46 -11.29
C ILE A 224 9.21 22.90 -11.36
N ALA A 225 9.55 23.61 -12.43
CA ALA A 225 9.11 24.99 -12.62
C ALA A 225 7.58 25.13 -12.56
N GLY A 226 7.09 26.09 -11.79
CA GLY A 226 5.67 26.35 -11.58
C GLY A 226 5.02 25.55 -10.43
N TYR A 227 5.78 24.64 -9.80
CA TYR A 227 5.31 23.88 -8.64
C TYR A 227 5.79 24.52 -7.34
N GLU A 228 5.01 24.36 -6.27
CA GLU A 228 5.50 24.63 -4.92
C GLU A 228 6.68 23.71 -4.64
N PRO A 229 7.83 24.22 -4.17
CA PRO A 229 8.99 23.38 -3.87
C PRO A 229 8.77 22.53 -2.62
N GLY A 230 9.47 21.41 -2.53
CA GLY A 230 9.54 20.63 -1.30
C GLY A 230 10.18 21.43 -0.16
N GLY A 231 9.70 21.20 1.06
CA GLY A 231 10.24 21.77 2.28
C GLY A 231 11.25 20.86 2.98
N SER A 232 11.63 21.23 4.19
CA SER A 232 12.64 20.55 4.99
C SER A 232 12.06 19.74 6.16
N ASN A 233 10.75 19.80 6.39
CA ASN A 233 10.08 19.04 7.46
C ASN A 233 9.35 17.80 6.93
N ASP A 234 8.92 16.94 7.83
CA ASP A 234 8.27 15.68 7.48
C ASP A 234 7.01 15.85 6.61
N LEU A 235 6.25 16.93 6.78
CA LEU A 235 5.00 17.16 6.06
C LEU A 235 5.19 17.80 4.68
N THR A 236 6.35 18.31 4.35
CA THR A 236 6.57 19.08 3.10
C THR A 236 7.74 18.56 2.26
N GLN A 237 8.55 17.65 2.79
CA GLN A 237 9.70 17.14 2.06
C GLN A 237 9.28 16.21 0.91
N LEU A 238 10.09 16.18 -0.13
CA LEU A 238 9.95 15.24 -1.24
C LEU A 238 10.67 13.93 -0.86
N VAL A 239 9.93 12.95 -0.38
CA VAL A 239 10.49 11.65 0.01
C VAL A 239 11.06 10.94 -1.22
N GLY A 240 12.37 10.71 -1.25
CA GLY A 240 13.01 10.09 -2.42
C GLY A 240 12.82 10.86 -3.72
N ASN A 241 12.67 12.19 -3.68
CA ASN A 241 12.31 13.04 -4.81
C ASN A 241 10.95 12.71 -5.46
N LEU A 242 10.10 11.94 -4.79
CA LEU A 242 8.71 11.77 -5.21
C LEU A 242 7.96 13.10 -5.12
N PRO A 243 7.00 13.36 -6.04
CA PRO A 243 6.10 14.48 -5.86
C PRO A 243 5.32 14.30 -4.56
N ASP A 244 5.11 15.38 -3.83
CA ASP A 244 4.47 15.34 -2.52
C ASP A 244 3.05 15.93 -2.59
N PHE A 245 2.03 15.12 -2.34
CA PHE A 245 0.65 15.60 -2.32
C PHE A 245 0.48 16.70 -1.27
N ARG A 246 -0.12 17.81 -1.67
CA ARG A 246 -0.43 18.93 -0.77
C ARG A 246 -1.66 18.62 0.09
N THR A 247 -1.52 17.63 0.96
CA THR A 247 -2.58 17.14 1.85
C THR A 247 -2.97 18.16 2.94
N ASN A 248 -2.16 19.20 3.13
CA ASN A 248 -2.45 20.34 4.00
C ASN A 248 -3.47 21.30 3.42
N VAL A 249 -3.72 21.30 2.11
CA VAL A 249 -4.70 22.17 1.46
C VAL A 249 -6.11 21.78 1.91
N THR A 250 -6.92 22.78 2.29
CA THR A 250 -8.27 22.57 2.83
C THR A 250 -9.39 23.07 1.91
N ASN A 251 -9.04 23.83 0.87
CA ASN A 251 -9.99 24.38 -0.10
C ASN A 251 -9.96 23.59 -1.42
N ASN A 252 -11.00 23.74 -2.20
CA ASN A 252 -11.04 23.24 -3.57
C ASN A 252 -10.02 23.97 -4.45
N ILE A 253 -9.15 23.22 -5.11
CA ILE A 253 -8.18 23.72 -6.10
C ILE A 253 -8.39 23.09 -7.48
N GLY A 254 -9.55 22.46 -7.68
CA GLY A 254 -9.88 21.73 -8.90
C GLY A 254 -9.37 20.29 -8.92
N LEU A 255 -9.68 19.59 -9.98
CA LEU A 255 -9.22 18.24 -10.21
C LEU A 255 -7.83 18.26 -10.86
N ALA A 256 -6.98 17.29 -10.53
CA ALA A 256 -5.66 17.18 -11.12
C ALA A 256 -5.71 17.05 -12.64
N PRO A 257 -4.96 17.87 -13.40
CA PRO A 257 -5.02 17.86 -14.87
C PRO A 257 -4.69 16.51 -15.48
N LEU A 258 -3.71 15.79 -14.91
CA LEU A 258 -3.35 14.44 -15.34
C LEU A 258 -4.55 13.49 -15.30
N LEU A 259 -5.32 13.50 -14.22
CA LEU A 259 -6.48 12.62 -14.06
C LEU A 259 -7.61 13.01 -15.03
N GLN A 260 -7.83 14.31 -15.24
CA GLN A 260 -8.79 14.77 -16.25
C GLN A 260 -8.42 14.26 -17.65
N ALA A 261 -7.15 14.38 -18.05
CA ALA A 261 -6.66 13.91 -19.33
C ALA A 261 -6.77 12.38 -19.45
N LYS A 262 -6.43 11.65 -18.39
CA LYS A 262 -6.49 10.19 -18.36
C LYS A 262 -7.93 9.69 -18.50
N TRP A 263 -8.84 10.20 -17.68
CA TRP A 263 -10.23 9.77 -17.70
C TRP A 263 -10.96 10.13 -19.02
N ALA A 264 -10.57 11.24 -19.65
CA ALA A 264 -11.10 11.61 -20.95
C ALA A 264 -10.71 10.65 -22.09
N LYS A 265 -9.61 9.90 -21.93
CA LYS A 265 -9.15 8.91 -22.91
C LYS A 265 -9.75 7.51 -22.71
N GLU A 266 -10.41 7.27 -21.60
CA GLU A 266 -11.00 5.98 -21.30
C GLU A 266 -12.24 5.76 -22.15
N THR A 267 -12.30 4.57 -22.76
CA THR A 267 -13.37 4.15 -23.67
C THR A 267 -14.16 2.99 -23.11
N ALA A 268 -15.19 2.53 -23.83
CA ALA A 268 -15.92 1.31 -23.48
C ALA A 268 -14.97 0.12 -23.28
N GLY A 269 -15.21 -0.66 -22.23
CA GLY A 269 -14.36 -1.80 -21.83
C GLY A 269 -13.42 -1.49 -20.66
N TYR A 270 -13.23 -0.23 -20.29
CA TYR A 270 -12.45 0.14 -19.10
C TYR A 270 -13.19 -0.16 -17.78
N GLU A 271 -14.49 -0.36 -17.84
CA GLU A 271 -15.35 -0.64 -16.67
C GLU A 271 -14.88 -1.85 -15.88
N GLN A 272 -14.26 -2.83 -16.54
CA GLN A 272 -13.73 -4.02 -15.87
C GLN A 272 -12.56 -3.72 -14.90
N TRP A 273 -11.97 -2.53 -14.98
CA TRP A 273 -10.87 -2.10 -14.10
C TRP A 273 -11.23 -0.91 -13.22
N ILE A 274 -12.29 -0.16 -13.53
CA ILE A 274 -12.73 0.98 -12.71
C ILE A 274 -13.45 0.45 -11.48
N VAL A 275 -13.05 0.89 -10.29
CA VAL A 275 -13.76 0.56 -9.04
C VAL A 275 -15.16 1.16 -9.10
N PRO A 276 -16.23 0.35 -9.09
CA PRO A 276 -17.60 0.87 -9.29
C PRO A 276 -17.99 1.93 -8.25
N ALA A 277 -17.64 1.74 -6.99
CA ALA A 277 -17.89 2.74 -5.94
C ALA A 277 -17.12 4.05 -6.16
N ALA A 278 -16.05 4.05 -6.96
CA ALA A 278 -15.29 5.25 -7.29
C ALA A 278 -15.80 5.98 -8.54
N VAL A 279 -16.65 5.39 -9.35
CA VAL A 279 -17.18 6.03 -10.58
C VAL A 279 -17.77 7.41 -10.32
N PRO A 280 -18.64 7.62 -9.31
CA PRO A 280 -19.19 8.97 -9.02
C PRO A 280 -18.14 9.92 -8.45
N LEU A 281 -16.96 9.46 -8.11
CA LEU A 281 -15.85 10.25 -7.54
C LEU A 281 -14.81 10.67 -8.60
N ARG A 282 -15.03 10.31 -9.86
CA ARG A 282 -14.14 10.59 -11.00
C ARG A 282 -14.59 11.86 -11.74
N LYS A 283 -14.76 12.91 -11.01
CA LYS A 283 -15.19 14.23 -11.49
C LYS A 283 -14.79 15.29 -10.48
N ASP A 284 -14.94 16.56 -10.82
CA ASP A 284 -14.77 17.66 -9.87
C ASP A 284 -15.87 17.59 -8.79
N LEU A 285 -15.46 17.31 -7.56
CA LEU A 285 -16.34 17.23 -6.39
C LEU A 285 -16.37 18.52 -5.57
N GLY A 286 -15.56 19.52 -5.95
CA GLY A 286 -15.48 20.79 -5.23
C GLY A 286 -14.79 20.66 -3.85
N VAL A 287 -13.91 19.68 -3.67
CA VAL A 287 -13.23 19.41 -2.40
C VAL A 287 -11.71 19.55 -2.53
N ALA A 288 -10.99 19.51 -1.42
CA ALA A 288 -9.54 19.58 -1.39
C ALA A 288 -8.88 18.27 -1.87
N PRO A 289 -7.60 18.29 -2.29
CA PRO A 289 -6.90 17.10 -2.75
C PRO A 289 -6.94 15.92 -1.78
N ALA A 290 -6.70 16.14 -0.50
CA ALA A 290 -6.75 15.07 0.50
C ALA A 290 -8.16 14.47 0.66
N ASP A 291 -9.21 15.25 0.46
CA ASP A 291 -10.59 14.74 0.48
C ASP A 291 -10.84 13.77 -0.68
N TYR A 292 -10.31 14.06 -1.87
CA TYR A 292 -10.35 13.12 -2.99
C TYR A 292 -9.63 11.82 -2.66
N LEU A 293 -8.41 11.90 -2.14
CA LEU A 293 -7.62 10.71 -1.78
C LEU A 293 -8.36 9.84 -0.76
N VAL A 294 -8.91 10.44 0.29
CA VAL A 294 -9.71 9.75 1.29
C VAL A 294 -10.91 9.06 0.67
N LYS A 295 -11.66 9.76 -0.18
CA LYS A 295 -12.85 9.22 -0.86
C LYS A 295 -12.49 8.08 -1.81
N TRP A 296 -11.46 8.23 -2.60
CA TRP A 296 -11.02 7.18 -3.53
C TRP A 296 -10.56 5.92 -2.78
N LEU A 297 -9.78 6.07 -1.71
CA LEU A 297 -9.35 4.93 -0.91
C LEU A 297 -10.51 4.25 -0.16
N ALA A 298 -11.43 5.03 0.40
CA ALA A 298 -12.63 4.49 1.05
C ALA A 298 -13.55 3.75 0.06
N ALA A 299 -13.54 4.12 -1.22
CA ALA A 299 -14.30 3.43 -2.26
C ALA A 299 -13.88 1.95 -2.43
N TRP A 300 -12.61 1.63 -2.21
CA TRP A 300 -12.12 0.24 -2.20
C TRP A 300 -12.74 -0.57 -1.07
N VAL A 301 -12.89 0.03 0.09
CA VAL A 301 -13.54 -0.61 1.23
C VAL A 301 -15.02 -0.84 0.96
N GLU A 302 -15.71 0.16 0.44
CA GLU A 302 -17.14 0.08 0.12
C GLU A 302 -17.46 -0.96 -0.95
N GLU A 303 -16.58 -1.09 -1.95
CA GLU A 303 -16.78 -2.03 -3.06
C GLU A 303 -16.45 -3.48 -2.68
N PHE A 304 -15.36 -3.70 -1.96
CA PHE A 304 -14.80 -5.03 -1.76
C PHE A 304 -14.92 -5.56 -0.34
N GLY A 305 -15.23 -4.72 0.63
CA GLY A 305 -15.26 -5.12 2.04
C GLY A 305 -13.85 -5.27 2.64
N ILE A 306 -12.92 -4.43 2.24
CA ILE A 306 -11.56 -4.41 2.80
C ILE A 306 -11.62 -4.17 4.30
N ASP A 307 -10.86 -4.93 5.07
CA ASP A 307 -10.93 -4.97 6.54
C ASP A 307 -9.97 -3.99 7.21
N GLY A 308 -8.95 -3.54 6.51
CA GLY A 308 -7.98 -2.60 7.07
C GLY A 308 -7.06 -1.97 6.05
N PHE A 309 -6.33 -0.95 6.49
CA PHE A 309 -5.26 -0.30 5.74
C PHE A 309 -3.92 -0.37 6.47
N ARG A 310 -2.86 -0.56 5.73
CA ARG A 310 -1.51 -0.21 6.14
C ARG A 310 -1.16 1.12 5.48
N ALA A 311 -1.03 2.16 6.28
CA ALA A 311 -0.75 3.51 5.83
C ALA A 311 0.75 3.71 5.65
N ASP A 312 1.18 3.83 4.39
CA ASP A 312 2.56 4.12 4.01
C ASP A 312 2.96 5.53 4.42
N THR A 313 4.24 5.73 4.77
CA THR A 313 4.82 7.04 5.07
C THR A 313 3.95 7.92 5.99
N ALA A 314 3.41 7.32 7.07
CA ALA A 314 2.38 7.96 7.90
C ALA A 314 2.83 9.29 8.52
N LYS A 315 4.11 9.45 8.85
CA LYS A 315 4.63 10.70 9.43
C LYS A 315 4.68 11.88 8.45
N HIS A 316 4.50 11.61 7.16
CA HIS A 316 4.59 12.64 6.10
C HIS A 316 3.23 13.22 5.68
N VAL A 317 2.14 12.76 6.30
CA VAL A 317 0.78 13.25 6.07
C VAL A 317 0.19 13.78 7.38
N GLU A 318 -0.61 14.82 7.30
CA GLU A 318 -1.23 15.45 8.48
C GLU A 318 -2.12 14.44 9.23
N LEU A 319 -2.00 14.43 10.55
CA LEU A 319 -2.70 13.47 11.43
C LEU A 319 -4.22 13.51 11.26
N ASN A 320 -4.80 14.70 11.10
CA ASN A 320 -6.23 14.85 10.89
C ASN A 320 -6.72 14.20 9.58
N ARG A 321 -5.87 14.09 8.56
CA ARG A 321 -6.19 13.39 7.31
C ARG A 321 -6.23 11.87 7.51
N TRP A 322 -5.35 11.33 8.32
CA TRP A 322 -5.41 9.92 8.71
C TRP A 322 -6.69 9.60 9.50
N LYS A 323 -7.06 10.47 10.44
CA LYS A 323 -8.31 10.33 11.18
C LYS A 323 -9.52 10.37 10.24
N GLN A 324 -9.54 11.26 9.27
CA GLN A 324 -10.57 11.35 8.24
C GLN A 324 -10.65 10.05 7.44
N LEU A 325 -9.51 9.51 6.99
CA LEU A 325 -9.45 8.24 6.25
C LEU A 325 -10.03 7.10 7.09
N LYS A 326 -9.61 6.95 8.34
CA LYS A 326 -10.13 5.93 9.26
C LYS A 326 -11.65 6.03 9.41
N THR A 327 -12.16 7.24 9.58
CA THR A 327 -13.59 7.49 9.76
C THR A 327 -14.39 7.11 8.53
N GLU A 328 -13.96 7.56 7.35
CA GLU A 328 -14.66 7.27 6.09
C GLU A 328 -14.54 5.79 5.69
N ALA A 329 -13.38 5.17 5.89
CA ALA A 329 -13.18 3.75 5.61
C ALA A 329 -14.02 2.86 6.55
N SER A 330 -14.11 3.22 7.83
CA SER A 330 -14.97 2.50 8.79
C SER A 330 -16.44 2.56 8.39
N ALA A 331 -16.92 3.73 8.00
CA ALA A 331 -18.29 3.89 7.50
C ALA A 331 -18.52 3.10 6.20
N ALA A 332 -17.54 3.08 5.30
CA ALA A 332 -17.60 2.31 4.06
C ALA A 332 -17.68 0.80 4.32
N LEU A 333 -16.93 0.27 5.29
CA LEU A 333 -17.01 -1.14 5.68
C LEU A 333 -18.39 -1.50 6.22
N HIS A 334 -18.97 -0.65 7.05
CA HIS A 334 -20.34 -0.86 7.56
C HIS A 334 -21.34 -0.90 6.40
N ARG A 335 -21.24 0.02 5.43
CA ARG A 335 -22.12 0.01 4.25
C ARG A 335 -21.94 -1.25 3.41
N TRP A 336 -20.69 -1.69 3.20
CA TRP A 336 -20.45 -2.94 2.47
C TRP A 336 -21.11 -4.14 3.16
N ARG A 337 -20.97 -4.28 4.48
CA ARG A 337 -21.59 -5.35 5.26
C ARG A 337 -23.12 -5.31 5.16
N GLN A 338 -23.71 -4.13 5.25
CA GLN A 338 -25.17 -3.95 5.11
C GLN A 338 -25.68 -4.27 3.70
N ASN A 339 -24.93 -3.87 2.68
CA ASN A 339 -25.33 -4.05 1.29
C ASN A 339 -25.03 -5.45 0.73
N ASN A 340 -24.22 -6.24 1.43
CA ASN A 340 -23.79 -7.58 1.02
C ASN A 340 -23.96 -8.61 2.15
N PRO A 341 -25.16 -8.75 2.75
CA PRO A 341 -25.34 -9.53 3.97
C PRO A 341 -25.07 -11.03 3.78
N ASP A 342 -25.13 -11.52 2.55
CA ASP A 342 -24.91 -12.92 2.21
C ASP A 342 -23.45 -13.24 1.84
N LYS A 343 -22.59 -12.23 1.76
CA LYS A 343 -21.17 -12.45 1.45
C LYS A 343 -20.37 -12.91 2.66
N PRO A 344 -19.32 -13.73 2.46
CA PRO A 344 -18.37 -14.03 3.53
C PRO A 344 -17.81 -12.77 4.14
N GLY A 345 -17.70 -12.73 5.47
CA GLY A 345 -17.18 -11.56 6.21
C GLY A 345 -18.21 -10.45 6.48
N ALA A 346 -19.40 -10.49 5.86
CA ALA A 346 -20.42 -9.46 6.08
C ALA A 346 -20.99 -9.46 7.52
N ALA A 347 -21.01 -10.61 8.16
CA ALA A 347 -21.48 -10.76 9.54
C ALA A 347 -20.40 -10.47 10.60
N TRP A 348 -19.19 -10.16 10.20
CA TRP A 348 -18.12 -9.81 11.14
C TRP A 348 -18.40 -8.47 11.80
N THR A 349 -17.93 -8.36 13.04
CA THR A 349 -18.22 -7.21 13.91
C THR A 349 -17.00 -6.37 14.25
N GLU A 350 -15.80 -6.83 13.87
CA GLU A 350 -14.58 -6.06 14.11
C GLU A 350 -14.65 -4.73 13.36
N ASP A 351 -14.17 -3.67 14.01
CA ASP A 351 -14.01 -2.38 13.37
C ASP A 351 -12.96 -2.44 12.26
N PHE A 352 -13.07 -1.52 11.31
CA PHE A 352 -12.02 -1.30 10.33
C PHE A 352 -10.69 -1.01 11.03
N TRP A 353 -9.63 -1.70 10.63
CA TRP A 353 -8.32 -1.61 11.27
C TRP A 353 -7.34 -0.79 10.43
N MET A 354 -6.54 0.05 11.09
CA MET A 354 -5.51 0.83 10.44
C MET A 354 -4.20 0.76 11.20
N THR A 355 -3.15 0.28 10.53
CA THR A 355 -1.78 0.35 11.00
C THR A 355 -0.99 1.35 10.17
N GLY A 356 0.04 1.97 10.75
CA GLY A 356 0.84 2.99 10.09
C GLY A 356 2.33 2.67 10.07
N GLU A 357 2.97 2.96 8.93
CA GLU A 357 4.41 3.04 8.85
C GLU A 357 4.85 4.42 9.34
N VAL A 358 5.25 4.46 10.60
CA VAL A 358 5.95 5.61 11.18
C VAL A 358 7.41 5.22 11.33
N TRP A 359 8.23 5.58 10.36
CA TRP A 359 9.60 5.11 10.26
C TRP A 359 10.38 5.31 11.57
N GLY A 360 10.91 4.22 12.10
CA GLY A 360 11.66 4.18 13.37
C GLY A 360 10.80 4.11 14.63
N HIS A 361 9.45 4.01 14.51
CA HIS A 361 8.57 3.85 15.68
C HIS A 361 8.81 2.50 16.35
N GLY A 362 8.88 2.53 17.67
CA GLY A 362 8.99 1.31 18.49
C GLY A 362 7.66 0.91 19.12
N VAL A 363 7.73 0.46 20.36
CA VAL A 363 6.59 -0.05 21.15
C VAL A 363 5.95 0.99 22.07
N GLY A 364 6.30 2.27 21.90
CA GLY A 364 5.70 3.37 22.67
C GLY A 364 4.35 3.81 22.11
N LYS A 365 3.43 4.20 23.00
CA LYS A 365 2.20 4.86 22.57
C LYS A 365 2.53 6.29 22.11
N SER A 366 2.03 6.68 20.95
CA SER A 366 2.25 8.00 20.37
C SER A 366 0.92 8.67 20.00
N GLU A 367 0.97 9.92 19.54
CA GLU A 367 -0.21 10.67 19.12
C GLU A 367 -0.98 10.05 17.95
N TYR A 368 -0.34 9.21 17.11
CA TYR A 368 -1.00 8.50 16.01
C TYR A 368 -2.23 7.72 16.47
N PHE A 369 -2.21 7.15 17.68
CA PHE A 369 -3.34 6.42 18.26
C PHE A 369 -4.55 7.31 18.58
N ASN A 370 -4.38 8.62 18.61
CA ASN A 370 -5.48 9.58 18.76
C ASN A 370 -6.08 10.02 17.41
N TYR A 371 -5.47 9.61 16.31
CA TYR A 371 -5.82 10.05 14.96
C TYR A 371 -6.17 8.90 14.02
N GLY A 372 -6.82 7.86 14.54
CA GLY A 372 -7.39 6.78 13.77
C GLY A 372 -6.52 5.54 13.60
N PHE A 373 -5.28 5.55 14.08
CA PHE A 373 -4.44 4.36 14.07
C PHE A 373 -4.76 3.44 15.25
N ASP A 374 -5.03 2.18 14.93
CA ASP A 374 -5.20 1.11 15.91
C ASP A 374 -3.85 0.46 16.25
N SER A 375 -2.88 0.64 15.36
CA SER A 375 -1.56 0.04 15.43
C SER A 375 -0.55 0.90 14.69
N VAL A 376 0.72 0.72 15.00
CA VAL A 376 1.85 1.19 14.18
C VAL A 376 2.83 0.04 13.98
N ILE A 377 3.61 0.10 12.90
CA ILE A 377 4.66 -0.89 12.65
C ILE A 377 5.77 -0.69 13.69
N ASN A 378 6.18 -1.79 14.30
CA ASN A 378 7.23 -1.82 15.31
C ASN A 378 8.58 -2.13 14.69
N PHE A 379 9.46 -1.14 14.61
CA PHE A 379 10.82 -1.27 14.07
C PHE A 379 11.84 -1.76 15.11
N SER A 380 11.46 -2.00 16.37
CA SER A 380 12.39 -2.34 17.45
C SER A 380 13.15 -3.65 17.23
N PHE A 381 12.57 -4.58 16.47
CA PHE A 381 13.22 -5.86 16.17
C PHE A 381 14.11 -5.81 14.93
N GLN A 382 14.05 -4.73 14.16
CA GLN A 382 14.87 -4.54 12.99
C GLN A 382 16.35 -4.54 13.38
N ASP A 383 17.17 -5.24 12.61
CA ASP A 383 18.62 -5.34 12.82
C ASP A 383 19.04 -5.83 14.23
N SER A 384 18.09 -6.38 15.01
CA SER A 384 18.36 -6.93 16.33
C SER A 384 19.03 -8.30 16.22
N ASN A 385 20.00 -8.58 17.08
CA ASN A 385 20.55 -9.92 17.22
C ASN A 385 19.68 -10.76 18.17
N ILE A 386 19.87 -12.07 18.14
CA ILE A 386 19.08 -13.01 18.95
C ILE A 386 19.19 -12.73 20.47
N ASN A 387 20.31 -12.20 20.93
CA ASN A 387 20.53 -11.92 22.36
C ASN A 387 19.76 -10.69 22.85
N SER A 388 19.34 -9.80 21.94
CA SER A 388 18.55 -8.60 22.27
C SER A 388 17.05 -8.81 22.11
N LEU A 389 16.62 -9.85 21.39
CA LEU A 389 15.19 -10.08 21.12
C LEU A 389 14.36 -10.28 22.39
N GLU A 390 14.88 -11.01 23.36
CA GLU A 390 14.19 -11.26 24.63
C GLU A 390 13.95 -9.97 25.41
N SER A 391 14.95 -9.10 25.50
CA SER A 391 14.81 -7.82 26.22
C SER A 391 13.84 -6.87 25.54
N ILE A 392 13.85 -6.82 24.20
CA ILE A 392 12.91 -6.03 23.40
C ILE A 392 11.48 -6.56 23.60
N TYR A 393 11.34 -7.89 23.58
CA TYR A 393 10.05 -8.52 23.79
C TYR A 393 9.48 -8.27 25.19
N ALA A 394 10.31 -8.35 26.23
CA ALA A 394 9.92 -8.06 27.60
C ALA A 394 9.47 -6.59 27.78
N ASP A 395 10.18 -5.64 27.17
CA ASP A 395 9.78 -4.22 27.15
C ASP A 395 8.44 -4.02 26.44
N TYR A 396 8.24 -4.68 25.29
CA TYR A 396 6.99 -4.66 24.56
C TYR A 396 5.82 -5.22 25.41
N ALA A 397 6.02 -6.37 26.04
CA ALA A 397 5.00 -6.98 26.89
C ALA A 397 4.60 -6.08 28.06
N ALA A 398 5.59 -5.44 28.70
CA ALA A 398 5.33 -4.49 29.80
C ALA A 398 4.50 -3.29 29.33
N LYS A 399 4.79 -2.74 28.16
CA LYS A 399 4.06 -1.60 27.58
C LYS A 399 2.65 -1.98 27.13
N LEU A 400 2.45 -3.16 26.55
CA LEU A 400 1.11 -3.69 26.23
C LEU A 400 0.25 -3.82 27.49
N ASN A 401 0.81 -4.41 28.55
CA ASN A 401 0.09 -4.58 29.81
C ASN A 401 -0.30 -3.26 30.48
N ALA A 402 0.51 -2.21 30.27
CA ALA A 402 0.24 -0.89 30.79
C ALA A 402 -0.76 -0.07 29.96
N ASN A 403 -1.06 -0.48 28.73
CA ASN A 403 -1.88 0.26 27.76
C ASN A 403 -2.89 -0.66 27.06
N PRO A 404 -4.03 -0.97 27.68
CA PRO A 404 -4.95 -2.02 27.20
C PRO A 404 -5.57 -1.79 25.81
N ASN A 405 -5.52 -0.58 25.28
CA ASN A 405 -6.04 -0.24 23.93
C ASN A 405 -4.91 0.11 22.96
N PHE A 406 -3.74 -0.48 23.15
CA PHE A 406 -2.56 -0.20 22.38
C PHE A 406 -1.98 -1.49 21.80
N ASN A 407 -1.65 -1.48 20.54
CA ASN A 407 -0.97 -2.59 19.89
C ASN A 407 0.02 -2.07 18.83
N VAL A 408 0.96 -2.92 18.43
CA VAL A 408 1.90 -2.63 17.34
C VAL A 408 2.04 -3.86 16.45
N LEU A 409 2.31 -3.64 15.16
CA LEU A 409 2.58 -4.70 14.21
C LEU A 409 4.08 -4.99 14.23
N SER A 410 4.46 -6.09 14.89
CA SER A 410 5.86 -6.47 15.06
C SER A 410 6.35 -7.37 13.93
N TYR A 411 7.59 -7.18 13.51
CA TYR A 411 8.27 -7.99 12.51
C TYR A 411 9.77 -8.08 12.82
N ILE A 412 10.43 -9.09 12.27
CA ILE A 412 11.90 -9.24 12.32
C ILE A 412 12.53 -8.76 11.01
N SER A 413 11.90 -9.09 9.89
CA SER A 413 12.30 -8.64 8.55
C SER A 413 11.07 -8.25 7.73
N SER A 414 11.22 -7.24 6.89
CA SER A 414 10.18 -6.76 6.00
C SER A 414 10.74 -6.51 4.59
N HIS A 415 9.92 -6.03 3.67
CA HIS A 415 10.35 -5.65 2.32
C HIS A 415 11.30 -4.44 2.29
N ASP A 416 11.38 -3.66 3.38
CA ASP A 416 12.23 -2.48 3.51
C ASP A 416 13.50 -2.73 4.32
N THR A 417 13.68 -3.93 4.86
CA THR A 417 14.77 -4.25 5.76
C THR A 417 15.57 -5.44 5.26
N ARG A 418 16.77 -5.63 5.82
CA ARG A 418 17.55 -6.84 5.54
C ARG A 418 16.78 -8.07 5.99
N LEU A 419 16.97 -9.17 5.26
CA LEU A 419 16.55 -10.48 5.74
C LEU A 419 17.32 -10.81 7.00
N TYR A 420 16.64 -11.41 7.97
CA TYR A 420 17.28 -11.87 9.19
C TYR A 420 18.24 -13.01 8.85
N ASP A 421 19.49 -12.89 9.29
CA ASP A 421 20.49 -13.95 9.11
C ASP A 421 20.09 -15.17 9.94
N ARG A 422 20.08 -16.33 9.28
CA ARG A 422 19.70 -17.60 9.88
C ARG A 422 20.91 -18.34 10.42
#